data_ec22f08864c6f923f378f1daa19b9b89
#
_entry.id   ec22f08864c6f923f378f1daa19b9b89
#
_cell.length_a   1.000
_cell.length_b   1.000
_cell.length_c   1.000
_cell.angle_alpha   90.00
_cell.angle_beta   90.00
_cell.angle_gamma   90.00
#
_symmetry.space_group_name_H-M   'P 1'
#
loop_
_entity.id
_entity.type
_entity.pdbx_description
1 polymer ?
#
loop_
_entity_poly.entity_id
_entity_poly.type
_entity_poly.pdbx_seq_one_letter_code
_entity_poly.pdbx_strand_id
1 'polypeptide(L)'
;DRHSMVPKKVGMGTTMNLATPVGKGSAILGAVVLMVTIPAMCIWLILDEFTPIRLAVEDEILYAKHLNVDYEIQVEDIEHVEKITELPSWSKSSGTAMDTLEKGTFFIRNVGKCEVFLNPENTEFLHFSADGTDYYMSGSDDAQTEEIYQIIQSRE
;
A
#
# COMPACT_ATOMS: atom_id res chain seq x y z
N ASP A 1 -38.13 25.10 -18.17
CA ASP A 1 -38.46 24.19 -17.10
C ASP A 1 -37.76 24.67 -15.81
N ARG A 2 -38.50 24.80 -14.71
CA ARG A 2 -38.00 25.27 -13.42
C ARG A 2 -37.41 24.16 -12.55
N HIS A 3 -37.47 22.90 -13.01
CA HIS A 3 -36.95 21.76 -12.26
C HIS A 3 -35.43 21.67 -12.43
N SER A 4 -34.74 21.45 -11.34
CA SER A 4 -33.25 21.29 -11.33
C SER A 4 -32.78 19.99 -11.98
N MET A 5 -33.68 18.98 -12.04
CA MET A 5 -33.44 17.73 -12.74
C MET A 5 -34.49 17.55 -13.85
N VAL A 6 -34.04 17.11 -15.03
CA VAL A 6 -34.88 16.85 -16.19
C VAL A 6 -34.59 15.46 -16.78
N PRO A 7 -35.59 14.82 -17.44
CA PRO A 7 -35.33 13.55 -18.12
C PRO A 7 -34.24 13.69 -19.20
N LYS A 8 -33.39 12.70 -19.37
CA LYS A 8 -32.40 12.67 -20.47
C LYS A 8 -33.12 12.62 -21.81
N LYS A 9 -32.63 13.36 -22.79
CA LYS A 9 -33.16 13.32 -24.17
C LYS A 9 -32.85 12.00 -24.89
N VAL A 10 -31.79 11.30 -24.47
CA VAL A 10 -31.35 10.03 -25.01
C VAL A 10 -30.99 9.11 -23.83
N GLY A 11 -31.55 7.89 -23.83
CA GLY A 11 -31.35 6.92 -22.74
C GLY A 11 -32.31 7.10 -21.55
N MET A 12 -32.21 6.21 -20.57
CA MET A 12 -32.99 6.27 -19.34
C MET A 12 -32.32 7.11 -18.26
N GLY A 13 -33.10 7.74 -17.38
CA GLY A 13 -32.65 8.51 -16.23
C GLY A 13 -32.84 10.01 -16.36
N THR A 14 -32.35 10.75 -15.37
CA THR A 14 -32.44 12.21 -15.27
C THR A 14 -31.05 12.86 -15.40
N THR A 15 -31.00 14.11 -15.81
CA THR A 15 -29.79 14.92 -15.87
C THR A 15 -30.04 16.28 -15.22
N MET A 16 -28.97 16.95 -14.80
CA MET A 16 -29.06 18.30 -14.25
C MET A 16 -29.50 19.30 -15.30
N ASN A 17 -30.45 20.16 -14.91
CA ASN A 17 -30.89 21.28 -15.74
C ASN A 17 -29.99 22.50 -15.53
N LEU A 18 -29.01 22.66 -16.41
CA LEU A 18 -28.08 23.78 -16.36
C LEU A 18 -28.71 25.15 -16.63
N ALA A 19 -29.98 25.20 -17.02
CA ALA A 19 -30.71 26.45 -17.16
C ALA A 19 -31.12 27.05 -15.79
N THR A 20 -31.11 26.24 -14.73
CA THR A 20 -31.48 26.71 -13.38
C THR A 20 -30.22 27.10 -12.58
N PRO A 21 -30.32 28.11 -11.67
CA PRO A 21 -29.21 28.49 -10.79
C PRO A 21 -28.69 27.33 -9.96
N VAL A 22 -29.57 26.45 -9.46
CA VAL A 22 -29.23 25.26 -8.68
C VAL A 22 -28.46 24.27 -9.54
N GLY A 23 -28.94 23.98 -10.75
CA GLY A 23 -28.28 23.06 -11.67
C GLY A 23 -26.88 23.56 -12.09
N LYS A 24 -26.74 24.88 -12.35
CA LYS A 24 -25.44 25.50 -12.61
C LYS A 24 -24.50 25.38 -11.41
N GLY A 25 -24.96 25.73 -10.22
CA GLY A 25 -24.17 25.65 -9.00
C GLY A 25 -23.68 24.23 -8.69
N SER A 26 -24.58 23.25 -8.82
CA SER A 26 -24.23 21.84 -8.62
C SER A 26 -23.23 21.34 -9.66
N ALA A 27 -23.35 21.73 -10.93
CA ALA A 27 -22.42 21.34 -11.98
C ALA A 27 -21.03 21.98 -11.75
N ILE A 28 -20.98 23.25 -11.38
CA ILE A 28 -19.71 23.94 -11.05
C ILE A 28 -19.07 23.29 -9.83
N LEU A 29 -19.83 23.04 -8.78
CA LEU A 29 -19.31 22.36 -7.58
C LEU A 29 -18.75 20.98 -7.92
N GLY A 30 -19.48 20.19 -8.70
CA GLY A 30 -19.03 18.87 -9.16
C GLY A 30 -17.73 18.95 -9.99
N ALA A 31 -17.65 19.92 -10.89
CA ALA A 31 -16.44 20.15 -11.69
C ALA A 31 -15.24 20.56 -10.82
N VAL A 32 -15.44 21.44 -9.83
CA VAL A 32 -14.38 21.85 -8.90
C VAL A 32 -13.91 20.68 -8.05
N VAL A 33 -14.85 19.89 -7.52
CA VAL A 33 -14.51 18.69 -6.75
C VAL A 33 -13.67 17.72 -7.59
N LEU A 34 -14.08 17.41 -8.81
CA LEU A 34 -13.30 16.53 -9.70
C LEU A 34 -11.94 17.12 -10.06
N MET A 35 -11.87 18.43 -10.31
CA MET A 35 -10.62 19.12 -10.65
C MET A 35 -9.60 19.11 -9.50
N VAL A 36 -10.05 19.02 -8.27
CA VAL A 36 -9.18 18.93 -7.08
C VAL A 36 -8.87 17.48 -6.72
N THR A 37 -9.89 16.62 -6.70
CA THR A 37 -9.72 15.24 -6.21
C THR A 37 -8.88 14.38 -7.15
N ILE A 38 -9.03 14.55 -8.47
CA ILE A 38 -8.26 13.73 -9.43
C ILE A 38 -6.76 14.02 -9.35
N PRO A 39 -6.29 15.30 -9.43
CA PRO A 39 -4.86 15.57 -9.26
C PRO A 39 -4.32 15.17 -7.88
N ALA A 40 -5.09 15.39 -6.82
CA ALA A 40 -4.68 14.99 -5.48
C ALA A 40 -4.48 13.48 -5.37
N MET A 41 -5.39 12.70 -5.96
CA MET A 41 -5.28 11.25 -6.01
C MET A 41 -4.09 10.78 -6.86
N CYS A 42 -3.84 11.43 -8.01
CA CYS A 42 -2.65 11.15 -8.84
C CYS A 42 -1.35 11.44 -8.09
N ILE A 43 -1.27 12.59 -7.41
CA ILE A 43 -0.09 12.96 -6.62
C ILE A 43 0.13 11.94 -5.50
N TRP A 44 -0.94 11.53 -4.81
CA TRP A 44 -0.84 10.54 -3.74
C TRP A 44 -0.34 9.19 -4.26
N LEU A 45 -0.84 8.71 -5.41
CA LEU A 45 -0.37 7.48 -6.04
C LEU A 45 1.10 7.56 -6.45
N ILE A 46 1.54 8.71 -6.98
CA ILE A 46 2.94 8.94 -7.33
C ILE A 46 3.82 8.91 -6.08
N LEU A 47 3.39 9.54 -5.00
CA LEU A 47 4.13 9.52 -3.74
C LEU A 47 4.20 8.11 -3.15
N ASP A 48 3.12 7.35 -3.24
CA ASP A 48 3.07 5.97 -2.76
C ASP A 48 4.02 5.06 -3.56
N GLU A 49 4.09 5.19 -4.88
CA GLU A 49 4.95 4.40 -5.76
C GLU A 49 6.44 4.76 -5.62
N PHE A 50 6.76 6.06 -5.60
CA PHE A 50 8.15 6.52 -5.69
C PHE A 50 8.82 6.81 -4.34
N THR A 51 8.11 6.69 -3.23
CA THR A 51 8.74 6.80 -1.91
C THR A 51 9.40 5.47 -1.55
N PRO A 52 10.70 5.45 -1.28
CA PRO A 52 11.38 4.20 -0.93
C PRO A 52 10.89 3.67 0.42
N ILE A 53 10.71 2.38 0.50
CA ILE A 53 10.50 1.69 1.78
C ILE A 53 11.80 1.71 2.59
N ARG A 54 11.69 1.57 3.91
CA ARG A 54 12.83 1.50 4.82
C ARG A 54 12.56 0.50 5.94
N LEU A 55 13.53 -0.36 6.18
CA LEU A 55 13.62 -1.13 7.41
C LEU A 55 14.66 -0.48 8.33
N ALA A 56 14.38 -0.43 9.62
CA ALA A 56 15.31 0.05 10.63
C ALA A 56 15.10 -0.74 11.93
N VAL A 57 16.17 -1.03 12.64
CA VAL A 57 16.11 -1.59 14.00
C VAL A 57 16.56 -0.52 14.98
N GLU A 58 15.66 -0.03 15.80
CA GLU A 58 15.88 0.99 16.81
C GLU A 58 15.29 0.48 18.14
N ASP A 59 16.03 0.57 19.23
CA ASP A 59 15.59 0.16 20.57
C ASP A 59 14.98 -1.26 20.64
N GLU A 60 15.58 -2.21 19.90
CA GLU A 60 15.13 -3.61 19.78
C GLU A 60 13.77 -3.79 19.08
N ILE A 61 13.33 -2.80 18.34
CA ILE A 61 12.14 -2.83 17.51
C ILE A 61 12.53 -2.74 16.03
N LEU A 62 12.03 -3.67 15.24
CA LEU A 62 12.10 -3.60 13.78
C LEU A 62 10.95 -2.72 13.28
N TYR A 63 11.31 -1.61 12.70
CA TYR A 63 10.38 -0.69 12.04
C TYR A 63 10.38 -0.90 10.54
N ALA A 64 9.21 -1.07 9.97
CA ALA A 64 8.98 -1.01 8.54
C ALA A 64 8.24 0.29 8.21
N LYS A 65 8.88 1.18 7.46
CA LYS A 65 8.41 2.56 7.21
C LYS A 65 8.27 2.82 5.71
N HIS A 66 7.08 3.26 5.34
CA HIS A 66 6.80 3.79 4.00
C HIS A 66 5.78 4.93 4.14
N LEU A 67 6.17 6.18 3.87
CA LEU A 67 5.41 7.39 4.21
C LEU A 67 5.12 7.52 5.71
N ASN A 68 4.61 6.48 6.33
CA ASN A 68 4.37 6.33 7.77
C ASN A 68 5.04 5.05 8.28
N VAL A 69 4.92 4.78 9.57
CA VAL A 69 5.27 3.47 10.14
C VAL A 69 4.14 2.50 9.82
N ASP A 70 4.45 1.45 9.06
CA ASP A 70 3.49 0.41 8.69
C ASP A 70 3.54 -0.77 9.67
N TYR A 71 4.76 -1.16 10.14
CA TYR A 71 4.95 -2.26 11.09
C TYR A 71 5.97 -1.89 12.17
N GLU A 72 5.68 -2.34 13.38
CA GLU A 72 6.55 -2.29 14.56
C GLU A 72 6.58 -3.69 15.17
N ILE A 73 7.74 -4.36 15.12
CA ILE A 73 7.90 -5.75 15.55
C ILE A 73 9.05 -5.79 16.54
N GLN A 74 8.81 -6.34 17.74
CA GLN A 74 9.88 -6.56 18.70
C GLN A 74 10.85 -7.60 18.15
N VAL A 75 12.13 -7.32 18.21
CA VAL A 75 13.15 -8.26 17.69
C VAL A 75 13.15 -9.57 18.48
N GLU A 76 12.80 -9.53 19.77
CA GLU A 76 12.67 -10.71 20.63
C GLU A 76 11.51 -11.65 20.24
N ASP A 77 10.51 -11.14 19.52
CA ASP A 77 9.37 -11.93 19.04
C ASP A 77 9.63 -12.55 17.64
N ILE A 78 10.75 -12.18 17.02
CA ILE A 78 11.12 -12.72 15.70
C ILE A 78 11.66 -14.12 15.86
N GLU A 79 11.03 -15.05 15.16
CA GLU A 79 11.44 -16.44 15.09
C GLU A 79 11.86 -16.82 13.68
N HIS A 80 12.93 -17.64 13.57
CA HIS A 80 13.36 -18.26 12.31
C HIS A 80 13.59 -17.28 11.16
N VAL A 81 14.35 -16.21 11.42
CA VAL A 81 14.71 -15.29 10.34
C VAL A 81 15.58 -15.97 9.29
N GLU A 82 15.15 -15.91 8.06
CA GLU A 82 15.90 -16.41 6.91
C GLU A 82 15.92 -15.41 5.77
N LYS A 83 16.97 -15.44 4.98
CA LYS A 83 17.10 -14.66 3.77
C LYS A 83 16.73 -15.55 2.57
N ILE A 84 15.76 -15.09 1.77
CA ILE A 84 15.27 -15.78 0.60
C ILE A 84 15.49 -14.96 -0.66
N THR A 85 15.61 -15.61 -1.79
CA THR A 85 15.79 -14.99 -3.12
C THR A 85 14.58 -15.20 -4.03
N GLU A 86 13.67 -16.08 -3.65
CA GLU A 86 12.45 -16.36 -4.40
C GLU A 86 11.24 -16.12 -3.49
N LEU A 87 10.33 -15.28 -3.96
CA LEU A 87 9.07 -15.03 -3.26
C LEU A 87 8.05 -16.12 -3.58
N PRO A 88 7.24 -16.54 -2.61
CA PRO A 88 6.16 -17.48 -2.86
C PRO A 88 5.10 -16.88 -3.77
N SER A 89 4.36 -17.75 -4.46
CA SER A 89 3.21 -17.30 -5.23
C SER A 89 2.05 -16.99 -4.28
N TRP A 90 1.69 -15.73 -4.19
CA TRP A 90 0.61 -15.24 -3.34
C TRP A 90 -0.46 -14.46 -4.10
N SER A 91 -1.58 -14.24 -3.43
CA SER A 91 -2.65 -13.35 -3.89
C SER A 91 -2.88 -12.25 -2.86
N LYS A 92 -3.01 -11.01 -3.33
CA LYS A 92 -3.30 -9.87 -2.45
C LYS A 92 -4.70 -10.01 -1.85
N SER A 93 -4.77 -9.96 -0.53
CA SER A 93 -6.02 -9.90 0.21
C SER A 93 -6.39 -8.45 0.55
N SER A 94 -5.43 -7.66 1.03
CA SER A 94 -5.60 -6.25 1.34
C SER A 94 -4.25 -5.54 1.28
N GLY A 95 -4.21 -4.31 0.82
CA GLY A 95 -3.00 -3.50 0.74
C GLY A 95 -2.66 -3.03 -0.67
N THR A 96 -1.40 -2.70 -0.89
CA THR A 96 -0.86 -2.19 -2.16
C THR A 96 0.00 -3.25 -2.84
N ALA A 97 -0.09 -3.36 -4.17
CA ALA A 97 0.81 -4.14 -4.99
C ALA A 97 1.08 -3.34 -6.27
N MET A 98 2.28 -2.81 -6.37
CA MET A 98 2.83 -1.98 -7.44
C MET A 98 4.17 -2.57 -7.87
N ASP A 99 4.78 -2.00 -8.91
CA ASP A 99 6.06 -2.52 -9.43
C ASP A 99 7.21 -2.38 -8.43
N THR A 100 7.21 -1.32 -7.62
CA THR A 100 8.26 -1.01 -6.63
C THR A 100 7.83 -1.20 -5.18
N LEU A 101 6.56 -1.57 -4.94
CA LEU A 101 5.99 -1.67 -3.59
C LEU A 101 4.93 -2.75 -3.49
N GLU A 102 5.19 -3.74 -2.65
CA GLU A 102 4.14 -4.63 -2.14
C GLU A 102 4.07 -4.49 -0.62
N LYS A 103 2.91 -4.10 -0.12
CA LYS A 103 2.65 -4.02 1.34
C LYS A 103 1.21 -4.36 1.70
N GLY A 104 1.04 -5.01 2.84
CA GLY A 104 -0.25 -5.40 3.42
C GLY A 104 -0.39 -6.90 3.57
N THR A 105 -1.63 -7.37 3.67
CA THR A 105 -1.94 -8.79 3.89
C THR A 105 -2.09 -9.52 2.57
N PHE A 106 -1.32 -10.60 2.42
CA PHE A 106 -1.36 -11.50 1.27
C PHE A 106 -1.77 -12.90 1.72
N PHE A 107 -2.11 -13.74 0.76
CA PHE A 107 -2.52 -15.11 0.99
C PHE A 107 -1.67 -16.07 0.14
N ILE A 108 -0.96 -16.97 0.80
CA ILE A 108 -0.20 -18.04 0.17
C ILE A 108 -1.04 -19.32 0.18
N ARG A 109 -1.20 -19.95 -0.97
CA ARG A 109 -1.94 -21.22 -1.07
C ARG A 109 -1.28 -22.29 -0.18
N ASN A 110 -2.09 -22.93 0.68
CA ASN A 110 -1.71 -23.99 1.62
C ASN A 110 -0.89 -23.53 2.85
N VAL A 111 -0.55 -22.25 2.96
CA VAL A 111 0.14 -21.69 4.14
C VAL A 111 -0.83 -20.82 4.93
N GLY A 112 -1.48 -19.86 4.26
CA GLY A 112 -2.44 -18.97 4.88
C GLY A 112 -2.12 -17.50 4.63
N LYS A 113 -2.52 -16.65 5.56
CA LYS A 113 -2.25 -15.21 5.52
C LYS A 113 -0.82 -14.93 5.94
N CYS A 114 -0.20 -14.00 5.25
CA CYS A 114 1.10 -13.43 5.61
C CYS A 114 1.05 -11.91 5.46
N GLU A 115 1.96 -11.24 6.14
CA GLU A 115 2.16 -9.80 6.01
C GLU A 115 3.37 -9.54 5.13
N VAL A 116 3.20 -8.66 4.16
CA VAL A 116 4.20 -8.35 3.14
C VAL A 116 4.57 -6.87 3.21
N PHE A 117 5.85 -6.58 3.17
CA PHE A 117 6.38 -5.23 3.11
C PHE A 117 7.72 -5.25 2.40
N LEU A 118 7.70 -5.11 1.09
CA LEU A 118 8.92 -5.26 0.28
C LEU A 118 8.88 -4.47 -1.03
N ASN A 119 10.07 -4.28 -1.60
CA ASN A 119 10.22 -3.84 -2.98
C ASN A 119 10.42 -5.10 -3.86
N PRO A 120 9.49 -5.41 -4.77
CA PRO A 120 9.59 -6.59 -5.64
C PRO A 120 10.81 -6.58 -6.60
N GLU A 121 11.42 -5.41 -6.84
CA GLU A 121 12.62 -5.28 -7.67
C GLU A 121 13.90 -5.77 -6.97
N ASN A 122 13.87 -5.95 -5.64
CA ASN A 122 14.99 -6.51 -4.90
C ASN A 122 15.20 -7.99 -5.25
N THR A 123 16.40 -8.49 -5.03
CA THR A 123 16.75 -9.91 -5.24
C THR A 123 16.86 -10.70 -3.93
N GLU A 124 16.88 -10.01 -2.80
CA GLU A 124 16.96 -10.58 -1.47
C GLU A 124 15.84 -10.08 -0.58
N PHE A 125 15.22 -10.99 0.15
CA PHE A 125 14.09 -10.73 1.02
C PHE A 125 14.28 -11.43 2.36
N LEU A 126 13.70 -10.87 3.42
CA LEU A 126 13.61 -11.49 4.74
C LEU A 126 12.29 -12.24 4.87
N HIS A 127 12.37 -13.48 5.31
CA HIS A 127 11.23 -14.24 5.78
C HIS A 127 11.43 -14.59 7.25
N PHE A 128 10.45 -14.30 8.08
CA PHE A 128 10.45 -14.64 9.50
C PHE A 128 9.02 -14.73 10.01
N SER A 129 8.85 -15.33 11.18
CA SER A 129 7.59 -15.30 11.90
C SER A 129 7.73 -14.50 13.20
N ALA A 130 6.66 -13.79 13.56
CA ALA A 130 6.54 -13.10 14.82
C ALA A 130 5.07 -13.16 15.27
N ASP A 131 4.83 -13.50 16.54
CA ASP A 131 3.48 -13.68 17.11
C ASP A 131 2.56 -14.59 16.26
N GLY A 132 3.13 -15.62 15.66
CA GLY A 132 2.39 -16.58 14.82
C GLY A 132 1.95 -16.03 13.46
N THR A 133 2.51 -14.90 13.02
CA THR A 133 2.30 -14.31 11.70
C THR A 133 3.58 -14.41 10.88
N ASP A 134 3.47 -14.86 9.63
CA ASP A 134 4.58 -14.87 8.69
C ASP A 134 4.74 -13.50 8.05
N TYR A 135 5.97 -13.00 8.02
CA TYR A 135 6.36 -11.73 7.43
C TYR A 135 7.33 -11.94 6.29
N TYR A 136 7.08 -11.23 5.18
CA TYR A 136 7.99 -11.13 4.05
C TYR A 136 8.35 -9.67 3.87
N MET A 137 9.61 -9.33 4.12
CA MET A 137 10.06 -7.94 4.12
C MET A 137 11.33 -7.73 3.30
N SER A 138 11.53 -6.53 2.79
CA SER A 138 12.82 -6.08 2.29
C SER A 138 13.07 -4.62 2.65
N GLY A 139 14.33 -4.22 2.63
CA GLY A 139 14.72 -2.83 2.67
C GLY A 139 14.48 -2.11 1.34
N SER A 140 14.95 -0.87 1.25
CA SER A 140 14.94 -0.10 0.00
C SER A 140 15.72 -0.78 -1.13
N ASP A 141 16.74 -1.55 -0.75
CA ASP A 141 17.62 -2.32 -1.61
C ASP A 141 18.15 -3.57 -0.90
N ASP A 142 18.87 -4.41 -1.64
CA ASP A 142 19.46 -5.65 -1.09
C ASP A 142 20.49 -5.37 0.00
N ALA A 143 21.23 -4.26 -0.08
CA ALA A 143 22.23 -3.90 0.93
C ALA A 143 21.57 -3.59 2.30
N GLN A 144 20.47 -2.86 2.30
CA GLN A 144 19.69 -2.60 3.52
C GLN A 144 19.05 -3.89 4.03
N THR A 145 18.55 -4.74 3.15
CA THR A 145 17.97 -6.04 3.52
C THR A 145 19.00 -6.91 4.23
N GLU A 146 20.22 -6.99 3.70
CA GLU A 146 21.33 -7.72 4.30
C GLU A 146 21.74 -7.12 5.66
N GLU A 147 21.85 -5.79 5.76
CA GLU A 147 22.17 -5.13 7.02
C GLU A 147 21.18 -5.49 8.14
N ILE A 148 19.89 -5.41 7.85
CA ILE A 148 18.83 -5.74 8.80
C ILE A 148 18.87 -7.24 9.17
N TYR A 149 19.10 -8.12 8.20
CA TYR A 149 19.28 -9.55 8.45
C TYR A 149 20.42 -9.81 9.47
N GLN A 150 21.58 -9.19 9.26
CA GLN A 150 22.73 -9.35 10.16
C GLN A 150 22.45 -8.83 11.57
N ILE A 151 21.73 -7.71 11.68
CA ILE A 151 21.34 -7.14 12.98
C ILE A 151 20.42 -8.11 13.73
N ILE A 152 19.39 -8.65 13.08
CA ILE A 152 18.44 -9.57 13.73
C ILE A 152 19.17 -10.87 14.10
N GLN A 153 19.92 -11.47 13.18
CA GLN A 153 20.64 -12.72 13.42
C GLN A 153 21.68 -12.61 14.56
N SER A 154 22.28 -11.44 14.74
CA SER A 154 23.25 -11.24 15.84
C SER A 154 22.61 -11.21 17.22
N ARG A 155 21.27 -11.19 17.30
CA ARG A 155 20.48 -11.10 18.55
C ARG A 155 19.73 -12.39 18.89
N GLU A 156 19.65 -13.33 17.93
CA GLU A 156 19.21 -14.71 18.21
C GLU A 156 20.27 -15.49 19.01
#